data_0280b60bdcf9befd84a7a00df482aaef
#
_entry.id   0280b60bdcf9befd84a7a00df482aaef
#
_cell.length_a   1.000
_cell.length_b   1.000
_cell.length_c   1.000
_cell.angle_alpha   90.00
_cell.angle_beta   90.00
_cell.angle_gamma   90.00
#
_symmetry.space_group_name_H-M   'P 1'
#
loop_
_entity.id
_entity.type
_entity.pdbx_description
1 polymer ?
#
loop_
_entity_poly.entity_id
_entity_poly.type
_entity_poly.pdbx_seq_one_letter_code
_entity_poly.pdbx_strand_id
1 'polypeptide(L)'
;MGVRKFVPTRSAAPVPGARVLGLTIDSEFEVAQHIAAGFSATTIGRLARELGVPDKRMLTLTNIPESTYFDRKRRNKPLSAETSSRVYRIAKATEAAEAYFEGDKDAARRWLINPKVSIGGKTPLEFACTPEGSDYVIKLLTRMEHGIIS
;
A
#
# COMPACT_ATOMS: atom_id res chain seq x y z
N MET A 1 -7.80 -38.65 22.12
CA MET A 1 -7.12 -37.35 22.32
C MET A 1 -7.24 -36.55 21.04
N GLY A 2 -8.03 -35.49 21.06
CA GLY A 2 -8.20 -34.61 19.90
C GLY A 2 -6.96 -33.79 19.63
N VAL A 3 -6.45 -33.85 18.41
CA VAL A 3 -5.44 -32.88 17.95
C VAL A 3 -6.08 -31.50 17.97
N ARG A 4 -5.57 -30.61 18.82
CA ARG A 4 -6.02 -29.21 18.81
C ARG A 4 -5.66 -28.61 17.44
N LYS A 5 -6.69 -28.26 16.68
CA LYS A 5 -6.47 -27.44 15.48
C LYS A 5 -5.83 -26.13 15.94
N PHE A 6 -4.68 -25.80 15.37
CA PHE A 6 -4.07 -24.49 15.54
C PHE A 6 -5.05 -23.45 14.97
N VAL A 7 -5.69 -22.71 15.86
CA VAL A 7 -6.44 -21.52 15.48
C VAL A 7 -5.49 -20.34 15.67
N PRO A 8 -5.03 -19.70 14.59
CA PRO A 8 -4.19 -18.52 14.75
C PRO A 8 -4.97 -17.49 15.57
N THR A 9 -4.42 -17.11 16.69
CA THR A 9 -4.93 -16.00 17.48
C THR A 9 -4.93 -14.77 16.58
N ARG A 10 -6.08 -14.10 16.47
CA ARG A 10 -6.13 -12.81 15.80
C ARG A 10 -5.03 -11.92 16.36
N SER A 11 -4.08 -11.54 15.52
CA SER A 11 -3.10 -10.54 15.91
C SER A 11 -3.85 -9.28 16.32
N ALA A 12 -3.59 -8.77 17.52
CA ALA A 12 -4.18 -7.52 17.99
C ALA A 12 -3.70 -6.31 17.17
N ALA A 13 -2.61 -6.46 16.39
CA ALA A 13 -2.08 -5.42 15.53
C ALA A 13 -2.67 -5.55 14.11
N PRO A 14 -3.21 -4.46 13.55
CA PRO A 14 -3.70 -4.48 12.17
C PRO A 14 -2.55 -4.74 11.20
N VAL A 15 -2.83 -5.52 10.16
CA VAL A 15 -1.85 -5.77 9.10
C VAL A 15 -1.63 -4.47 8.31
N PRO A 16 -0.38 -3.99 8.19
CA PRO A 16 -0.10 -2.76 7.46
C PRO A 16 -0.60 -2.80 6.01
N GLY A 17 -1.28 -1.76 5.57
CA GLY A 17 -1.81 -1.61 4.22
C GLY A 17 -3.22 -2.18 4.02
N ALA A 18 -3.69 -3.07 4.90
CA ALA A 18 -4.99 -3.73 4.72
C ALA A 18 -6.15 -2.73 4.77
N ARG A 19 -6.12 -1.79 5.70
CA ARG A 19 -7.20 -0.83 5.90
C ARG A 19 -7.43 0.05 4.67
N VAL A 20 -6.38 0.63 4.11
CA VAL A 20 -6.52 1.53 2.95
C VAL A 20 -6.97 0.78 1.70
N LEU A 21 -6.74 -0.52 1.64
CA LEU A 21 -7.21 -1.37 0.55
C LEU A 21 -8.61 -1.94 0.80
N GLY A 22 -9.16 -1.72 2.00
CA GLY A 22 -10.46 -2.27 2.39
C GLY A 22 -10.45 -3.78 2.54
N LEU A 23 -9.30 -4.35 2.91
CA LEU A 23 -9.15 -5.79 3.07
C LEU A 23 -9.26 -6.18 4.55
N THR A 24 -10.00 -7.25 4.81
CA THR A 24 -10.06 -7.89 6.12
C THR A 24 -9.02 -9.00 6.13
N ILE A 25 -7.83 -8.69 6.62
CA ILE A 25 -6.69 -9.60 6.63
C ILE A 25 -6.14 -9.64 8.05
N ASP A 26 -5.93 -10.84 8.57
CA ASP A 26 -5.51 -11.06 9.94
C ASP A 26 -4.01 -11.40 10.07
N SER A 27 -3.33 -11.66 8.96
CA SER A 27 -1.92 -12.06 8.99
C SER A 27 -1.17 -11.72 7.71
N GLU A 28 0.14 -11.61 7.80
CA GLU A 28 1.01 -11.43 6.63
C GLU A 28 0.93 -12.62 5.66
N PHE A 29 0.65 -13.80 6.18
CA PHE A 29 0.43 -14.98 5.33
C PHE A 29 -0.79 -14.79 4.43
N GLU A 30 -1.89 -14.27 4.97
CA GLU A 30 -3.08 -13.96 4.19
C GLU A 30 -2.82 -12.87 3.15
N VAL A 31 -1.99 -11.87 3.48
CA VAL A 31 -1.57 -10.86 2.50
C VAL A 31 -0.89 -11.53 1.31
N ALA A 32 0.05 -12.43 1.57
CA ALA A 32 0.75 -13.16 0.51
C ALA A 32 -0.22 -13.97 -0.37
N GLN A 33 -1.22 -14.60 0.24
CA GLN A 33 -2.26 -15.32 -0.49
C GLN A 33 -3.11 -14.39 -1.35
N HIS A 34 -3.52 -13.25 -0.82
CA HIS A 34 -4.30 -12.25 -1.56
C HIS A 34 -3.50 -11.65 -2.73
N ILE A 35 -2.22 -11.39 -2.53
CA ILE A 35 -1.33 -10.92 -3.61
C ILE A 35 -1.20 -11.96 -4.70
N ALA A 36 -0.97 -13.23 -4.34
CA ALA A 36 -0.84 -14.33 -5.29
C ALA A 36 -2.11 -14.51 -6.11
N ALA A 37 -3.28 -14.41 -5.48
CA ALA A 37 -4.57 -14.49 -6.15
C ALA A 37 -4.88 -13.25 -7.00
N GLY A 38 -4.30 -12.11 -6.65
CA GLY A 38 -4.55 -10.82 -7.26
C GLY A 38 -5.66 -10.05 -6.54
N PHE A 39 -5.39 -8.78 -6.24
CA PHE A 39 -6.40 -7.90 -5.67
C PHE A 39 -7.47 -7.55 -6.70
N SER A 40 -8.67 -7.22 -6.24
CA SER A 40 -9.69 -6.63 -7.10
C SER A 40 -9.16 -5.34 -7.75
N ALA A 41 -9.52 -5.09 -9.00
CA ALA A 41 -9.19 -3.84 -9.69
C ALA A 41 -9.74 -2.60 -8.96
N THR A 42 -10.78 -2.77 -8.13
CA THR A 42 -11.35 -1.68 -7.32
C THR A 42 -10.39 -1.14 -6.27
N THR A 43 -9.36 -1.89 -5.88
CA THR A 43 -8.34 -1.42 -4.93
C THR A 43 -7.58 -0.20 -5.45
N ILE A 44 -7.41 -0.09 -6.76
CA ILE A 44 -6.78 1.07 -7.41
C ILE A 44 -7.55 2.36 -7.08
N GLY A 45 -8.87 2.35 -7.29
CA GLY A 45 -9.73 3.50 -7.01
C GLY A 45 -9.79 3.84 -5.52
N ARG A 46 -9.80 2.82 -4.65
CA ARG A 46 -9.76 3.05 -3.20
C ARG A 46 -8.47 3.74 -2.78
N LEU A 47 -7.34 3.26 -3.26
CA LEU A 47 -6.04 3.82 -2.94
C LEU A 47 -5.89 5.24 -3.50
N ALA A 48 -6.37 5.48 -4.72
CA ALA A 48 -6.40 6.80 -5.33
C ALA A 48 -7.19 7.80 -4.47
N ARG A 49 -8.36 7.41 -3.98
CA ARG A 49 -9.17 8.25 -3.08
C ARG A 49 -8.47 8.51 -1.76
N GLU A 50 -7.86 7.49 -1.17
CA GLU A 50 -7.10 7.65 0.08
C GLU A 50 -5.96 8.64 -0.08
N LEU A 51 -5.27 8.60 -1.21
CA LEU A 51 -4.14 9.49 -1.52
C LEU A 51 -4.56 10.85 -2.08
N GLY A 52 -5.82 11.01 -2.47
CA GLY A 52 -6.30 12.25 -3.10
C GLY A 52 -5.71 12.48 -4.49
N VAL A 53 -5.40 11.42 -5.22
CA VAL A 53 -4.85 11.49 -6.58
C VAL A 53 -5.83 10.88 -7.59
N PRO A 54 -5.76 11.28 -8.87
CA PRO A 54 -6.59 10.66 -9.90
C PRO A 54 -6.25 9.19 -10.11
N ASP A 55 -7.23 8.37 -10.51
CA ASP A 55 -7.02 6.96 -10.85
C ASP A 55 -5.89 6.79 -11.87
N LYS A 56 -5.81 7.68 -12.85
CA LYS A 56 -4.76 7.67 -13.87
C LYS A 56 -3.35 7.72 -13.27
N ARG A 57 -3.17 8.51 -12.21
CA ARG A 57 -1.89 8.58 -11.49
C ARG A 57 -1.55 7.23 -10.84
N MET A 58 -2.54 6.58 -10.25
CA MET A 58 -2.37 5.25 -9.67
C MET A 58 -2.01 4.21 -10.71
N LEU A 59 -2.59 4.28 -11.90
CA LEU A 59 -2.25 3.38 -13.00
C LEU A 59 -0.79 3.55 -13.43
N THR A 60 -0.30 4.78 -13.49
CA THR A 60 1.11 5.06 -13.79
C THR A 60 2.03 4.49 -12.70
N LEU A 61 1.71 4.75 -11.43
CA LEU A 61 2.50 4.26 -10.28
C LEU A 61 2.55 2.74 -10.21
N THR A 62 1.45 2.08 -10.53
CA THR A 62 1.35 0.61 -10.49
C THR A 62 1.72 -0.05 -11.81
N ASN A 63 2.05 0.76 -12.83
CA ASN A 63 2.45 0.30 -14.15
C ASN A 63 1.39 -0.58 -14.84
N ILE A 64 0.12 -0.16 -14.73
CA ILE A 64 -0.99 -0.85 -15.40
C ILE A 64 -1.43 -0.02 -16.60
N PRO A 65 -1.50 -0.59 -17.81
CA PRO A 65 -2.15 0.08 -18.94
C PRO A 65 -3.63 0.35 -18.66
N GLU A 66 -4.13 1.51 -19.08
CA GLU A 66 -5.55 1.89 -18.88
C GLU A 66 -6.50 0.82 -19.43
N SER A 67 -6.23 0.32 -20.63
CA SER A 67 -7.06 -0.72 -21.26
C SER A 67 -7.15 -1.98 -20.41
N THR A 68 -6.04 -2.41 -19.82
CA THR A 68 -5.99 -3.58 -18.92
C THR A 68 -6.81 -3.31 -17.66
N TYR A 69 -6.67 -2.14 -17.07
CA TYR A 69 -7.42 -1.75 -15.86
C TYR A 69 -8.93 -1.78 -16.10
N PHE A 70 -9.39 -1.08 -17.16
CA PHE A 70 -10.82 -1.01 -17.46
C PHE A 70 -11.40 -2.37 -17.85
N ASP A 71 -10.64 -3.19 -18.57
CA ASP A 71 -11.07 -4.55 -18.92
C ASP A 71 -11.26 -5.42 -17.68
N ARG A 72 -10.27 -5.44 -16.78
CA ARG A 72 -10.34 -6.22 -15.54
C ARG A 72 -11.46 -5.74 -14.62
N LYS A 73 -11.64 -4.43 -14.52
CA LYS A 73 -12.72 -3.83 -13.72
C LYS A 73 -14.08 -4.22 -14.27
N ARG A 74 -14.28 -4.12 -15.58
CA ARG A 74 -15.53 -4.45 -16.25
C ARG A 74 -15.87 -5.92 -16.12
N ARG A 75 -14.88 -6.81 -16.26
CA ARG A 75 -15.05 -8.26 -16.19
C ARG A 75 -14.94 -8.83 -14.77
N ASN A 76 -14.74 -8.00 -13.79
CA ASN A 76 -14.50 -8.40 -12.41
C ASN A 76 -13.35 -9.41 -12.27
N LYS A 77 -12.28 -9.20 -13.03
CA LYS A 77 -11.07 -10.04 -12.99
C LYS A 77 -10.03 -9.43 -12.06
N PRO A 78 -9.27 -10.26 -11.33
CA PRO A 78 -8.24 -9.74 -10.42
C PRO A 78 -7.06 -9.13 -11.19
N LEU A 79 -6.36 -8.22 -10.52
CA LEU A 79 -5.07 -7.72 -10.97
C LEU A 79 -4.03 -8.84 -10.93
N SER A 80 -2.95 -8.69 -11.71
CA SER A 80 -1.83 -9.63 -11.62
C SER A 80 -1.20 -9.61 -10.23
N ALA A 81 -0.48 -10.67 -9.88
CA ALA A 81 0.25 -10.74 -8.61
C ALA A 81 1.30 -9.63 -8.51
N GLU A 82 2.00 -9.33 -9.60
CA GLU A 82 2.99 -8.24 -9.64
C GLU A 82 2.36 -6.88 -9.37
N THR A 83 1.27 -6.57 -10.05
CA THR A 83 0.52 -5.32 -9.82
C THR A 83 -0.03 -5.24 -8.41
N SER A 84 -0.60 -6.33 -7.91
CA SER A 84 -1.11 -6.41 -6.54
C SER A 84 -0.01 -6.18 -5.51
N SER A 85 1.19 -6.67 -5.75
CA SER A 85 2.35 -6.43 -4.91
C SER A 85 2.73 -4.94 -4.88
N ARG A 86 2.70 -4.25 -6.02
CA ARG A 86 2.93 -2.79 -6.09
C ARG A 86 1.86 -2.01 -5.33
N VAL A 87 0.60 -2.36 -5.53
CA VAL A 87 -0.52 -1.77 -4.80
C VAL A 87 -0.33 -1.91 -3.29
N TYR A 88 0.06 -3.09 -2.84
CA TYR A 88 0.29 -3.37 -1.42
C TYR A 88 1.43 -2.51 -0.84
N ARG A 89 2.53 -2.37 -1.56
CA ARG A 89 3.66 -1.53 -1.11
C ARG A 89 3.26 -0.07 -0.95
N ILE A 90 2.51 0.46 -1.90
CA ILE A 90 1.98 1.83 -1.83
C ILE A 90 1.02 1.97 -0.64
N ALA A 91 0.15 0.99 -0.42
CA ALA A 91 -0.78 0.98 0.71
C ALA A 91 -0.06 0.99 2.06
N LYS A 92 1.00 0.21 2.20
CA LYS A 92 1.82 0.20 3.43
C LYS A 92 2.48 1.56 3.70
N ALA A 93 3.08 2.16 2.66
CA ALA A 93 3.69 3.47 2.78
C ALA A 93 2.66 4.54 3.14
N THR A 94 1.46 4.45 2.56
CA THR A 94 0.36 5.36 2.85
C THR A 94 -0.07 5.28 4.30
N GLU A 95 -0.30 4.07 4.83
CA GLU A 95 -0.66 3.90 6.24
C GLU A 95 0.44 4.36 7.19
N ALA A 96 1.70 4.07 6.85
CA ALA A 96 2.83 4.52 7.66
C ALA A 96 2.90 6.05 7.74
N ALA A 97 2.66 6.74 6.64
CA ALA A 97 2.61 8.20 6.60
C ALA A 97 1.43 8.74 7.41
N GLU A 98 0.25 8.14 7.27
CA GLU A 98 -0.93 8.55 8.04
C GLU A 98 -0.70 8.37 9.55
N ALA A 99 -0.05 7.28 9.96
CA ALA A 99 0.29 7.04 11.35
C ALA A 99 1.29 8.08 11.87
N TYR A 100 2.30 8.43 11.08
CA TYR A 100 3.28 9.46 11.44
C TYR A 100 2.60 10.81 11.68
N PHE A 101 1.64 11.19 10.84
CA PHE A 101 0.89 12.44 10.97
C PHE A 101 -0.36 12.30 11.86
N GLU A 102 -0.42 11.25 12.69
CA GLU A 102 -1.48 11.04 13.69
C GLU A 102 -2.90 11.07 13.12
N GLY A 103 -3.08 10.52 11.92
CA GLY A 103 -4.37 10.46 11.24
C GLY A 103 -4.71 11.69 10.40
N ASP A 104 -3.82 12.68 10.33
CA ASP A 104 -3.98 13.82 9.43
C ASP A 104 -3.66 13.38 8.00
N LYS A 105 -4.69 12.97 7.28
CA LYS A 105 -4.57 12.45 5.91
C LYS A 105 -4.04 13.49 4.94
N ASP A 106 -4.41 14.76 5.11
CA ASP A 106 -3.94 15.83 4.23
C ASP A 106 -2.44 16.06 4.38
N ALA A 107 -1.93 16.04 5.62
CA ALA A 107 -0.49 16.13 5.87
C ALA A 107 0.25 14.93 5.29
N ALA A 108 -0.27 13.71 5.47
CA ALA A 108 0.30 12.49 4.92
C ALA A 108 0.35 12.54 3.39
N ARG A 109 -0.73 12.97 2.74
CA ARG A 109 -0.81 13.13 1.29
C ARG A 109 0.24 14.11 0.78
N ARG A 110 0.33 15.29 1.39
CA ARG A 110 1.33 16.30 1.00
C ARG A 110 2.74 15.75 1.10
N TRP A 111 3.04 15.02 2.18
CA TRP A 111 4.36 14.43 2.35
C TRP A 111 4.66 13.38 1.28
N LEU A 112 3.70 12.51 0.99
CA LEU A 112 3.84 11.40 0.04
C LEU A 112 4.01 11.87 -1.41
N ILE A 113 3.38 12.98 -1.80
CA ILE A 113 3.39 13.46 -3.18
C ILE A 113 4.42 14.56 -3.46
N ASN A 114 5.14 15.02 -2.45
CA ASN A 114 6.16 16.05 -2.63
C ASN A 114 7.54 15.42 -2.83
N PRO A 115 8.30 15.88 -3.86
CA PRO A 115 9.65 15.40 -4.09
C PRO A 115 10.58 15.65 -2.90
N LYS A 116 11.49 14.71 -2.63
CA LYS A 116 12.47 14.80 -1.55
C LYS A 116 13.88 14.70 -2.13
N VAL A 117 14.75 15.61 -1.73
CA VAL A 117 16.17 15.59 -2.13
C VAL A 117 16.84 14.29 -1.69
N SER A 118 16.50 13.80 -0.48
CA SER A 118 17.07 12.59 0.11
C SER A 118 16.81 11.31 -0.70
N ILE A 119 15.85 11.33 -1.61
CA ILE A 119 15.54 10.19 -2.49
C ILE A 119 15.65 10.59 -3.98
N GLY A 120 16.61 11.44 -4.29
CA GLY A 120 16.93 11.80 -5.66
C GLY A 120 15.88 12.63 -6.38
N GLY A 121 15.11 13.43 -5.66
CA GLY A 121 14.06 14.27 -6.23
C GLY A 121 12.76 13.53 -6.55
N LYS A 122 12.67 12.24 -6.22
CA LYS A 122 11.43 11.47 -6.36
C LYS A 122 10.48 11.77 -5.20
N THR A 123 9.20 11.52 -5.43
CA THR A 123 8.24 11.53 -4.32
C THR A 123 8.36 10.24 -3.51
N PRO A 124 8.04 10.26 -2.21
CA PRO A 124 7.97 9.02 -1.43
C PRO A 124 7.03 7.98 -2.07
N LEU A 125 5.93 8.44 -2.67
CA LEU A 125 4.97 7.58 -3.34
C LEU A 125 5.59 6.85 -4.55
N GLU A 126 6.32 7.56 -5.40
CA GLU A 126 7.05 6.96 -6.53
C GLU A 126 8.12 5.98 -6.03
N PHE A 127 8.84 6.35 -4.98
CA PHE A 127 9.89 5.53 -4.40
C PHE A 127 9.34 4.24 -3.79
N ALA A 128 8.13 4.29 -3.20
CA ALA A 128 7.48 3.15 -2.56
C ALA A 128 7.00 2.07 -3.55
N CYS A 129 7.08 2.30 -4.85
CA CYS A 129 6.63 1.31 -5.84
C CYS A 129 7.53 0.06 -5.90
N THR A 130 8.78 0.14 -5.45
CA THR A 130 9.68 -1.01 -5.34
C THR A 130 9.71 -1.55 -3.92
N PRO A 131 10.09 -2.85 -3.71
CA PRO A 131 10.23 -3.40 -2.35
C PRO A 131 11.22 -2.60 -1.50
N GLU A 132 12.37 -2.32 -2.05
CA GLU A 132 13.44 -1.58 -1.36
C GLU A 132 13.01 -0.14 -1.06
N GLY A 133 12.33 0.50 -2.00
CA GLY A 133 11.83 1.87 -1.83
C GLY A 133 10.72 1.95 -0.80
N SER A 134 9.81 0.99 -0.77
CA SER A 134 8.76 0.91 0.25
C SER A 134 9.36 0.79 1.65
N ASP A 135 10.30 -0.12 1.83
CA ASP A 135 11.01 -0.29 3.10
C ASP A 135 11.75 0.97 3.51
N TYR A 136 12.41 1.63 2.56
CA TYR A 136 13.12 2.88 2.82
C TYR A 136 12.18 3.99 3.29
N VAL A 137 11.05 4.17 2.62
CA VAL A 137 10.05 5.19 2.99
C VAL A 137 9.53 4.95 4.42
N ILE A 138 9.22 3.70 4.76
CA ILE A 138 8.74 3.35 6.10
C ILE A 138 9.82 3.62 7.15
N LYS A 139 11.07 3.24 6.86
CA LYS A 139 12.22 3.53 7.75
C LYS A 139 12.47 5.03 7.90
N LEU A 140 12.30 5.79 6.83
CA LEU A 140 12.44 7.25 6.87
C LEU A 140 11.41 7.87 7.83
N LEU A 141 10.15 7.45 7.73
CA LEU A 141 9.10 7.90 8.65
C LEU A 141 9.41 7.52 10.10
N THR A 142 9.88 6.30 10.33
CA THR A 142 10.28 5.83 11.66
C THR A 142 11.41 6.70 12.24
N ARG A 143 12.41 7.03 11.43
CA ARG A 143 13.51 7.90 11.86
C ARG A 143 13.02 9.32 12.19
N MET A 144 12.12 9.85 11.38
CA MET A 144 11.51 11.15 11.63
C MET A 144 10.72 11.16 12.95
N GLU A 145 9.99 10.08 13.23
CA GLU A 145 9.24 9.92 14.48
C GLU A 145 10.15 9.93 15.71
N HIS A 146 11.34 9.35 15.60
CA HIS A 146 12.34 9.36 16.68
C HIS A 146 13.24 10.59 16.70
N GLY A 147 12.94 11.62 15.90
CA GLY A 147 13.71 12.85 15.84
C GLY A 147 15.04 12.73 15.12
N ILE A 148 15.28 11.65 14.41
CA ILE A 148 16.49 11.47 13.59
C ILE A 148 16.21 12.07 12.22
N ILE A 149 16.76 13.23 11.96
CA ILE A 149 16.60 13.91 10.67
C ILE A 149 17.49 13.21 9.64
N SER A 150 16.89 12.74 8.57
CA SER A 150 17.64 12.18 7.45
C SER A 150 18.10 13.28 6.49
#